data_e2af82aa43359d68eb92a7702cf5d0e4
#
_entry.id   e2af82aa43359d68eb92a7702cf5d0e4
#
_cell.length_a   1.000
_cell.length_b   1.000
_cell.length_c   1.000
_cell.angle_alpha   90.00
_cell.angle_beta   90.00
_cell.angle_gamma   90.00
#
_symmetry.space_group_name_H-M   'P 1'
#
loop_
_entity.id
_entity.type
_entity.pdbx_description
1 polymer ?
#
loop_
_entity_poly.entity_id
_entity_poly.type
_entity_poly.pdbx_seq_one_letter_code
_entity_poly.pdbx_strand_id
1 'polypeptide(L)'
;MGAVILRRDSSTATKSGAPRTVRPPSQHPSGARPPEIPAVLVPKHVALVMDGNGRWAQERGLPRTAGHERGEAVLMDTVEGCIEIGVKWLSAYAFSTENWRRSPEEVRFLMGFNRDVIRRRRDEMNEMGVRVRWAGRRPRLWRSVINELEVAEELTEDNTVMTLTMCVNYGGRAEIADAAREIARRVAAGEIDPEKVTEATLAKYMDEPDMPDVDLFLRPSGEFRSSNFLIWQSAYAEYVYQDTLFPDFDRRNLWAACLEYASRDRRFGGTK
;
A
#
# COMPACT_ATOMS: atom_id res chain seq x y z
N MET A 1 7.96 5.06 28.35
CA MET A 1 7.73 6.46 27.94
C MET A 1 7.87 6.49 26.42
N GLY A 2 6.78 6.42 25.68
CA GLY A 2 6.73 6.53 24.20
C GLY A 2 6.10 7.86 23.87
N ALA A 3 6.87 8.76 23.30
CA ALA A 3 6.38 10.05 22.87
C ALA A 3 5.44 9.85 21.66
N VAL A 4 4.17 10.14 21.86
CA VAL A 4 3.21 10.38 20.79
C VAL A 4 3.62 11.71 20.16
N ILE A 5 4.15 11.65 18.95
CA ILE A 5 4.39 12.88 18.16
C ILE A 5 3.01 13.29 17.62
N LEU A 6 2.40 14.26 18.30
CA LEU A 6 1.31 15.04 17.73
C LEU A 6 1.82 15.65 16.43
N ARG A 7 1.21 15.28 15.29
CA ARG A 7 1.44 15.99 14.03
C ARG A 7 1.12 17.47 14.29
N ARG A 8 2.06 18.34 14.00
CA ARG A 8 1.89 19.78 14.08
C ARG A 8 0.80 20.18 13.08
N ASP A 9 -0.16 20.97 13.55
CA ASP A 9 -1.10 21.67 12.68
C ASP A 9 -0.28 22.46 11.65
N SER A 10 -0.40 22.08 10.38
CA SER A 10 0.24 22.76 9.27
C SER A 10 -0.41 24.13 9.11
N SER A 11 0.30 25.18 9.52
CA SER A 11 -0.05 26.55 9.15
C SER A 11 -0.03 26.63 7.62
N THR A 12 -1.16 27.04 7.05
CA THR A 12 -1.37 27.33 5.64
C THR A 12 -0.48 28.46 5.18
N ALA A 13 0.75 28.13 4.76
CA ALA A 13 1.54 29.00 3.91
C ALA A 13 1.23 28.58 2.47
N THR A 14 0.42 29.37 1.77
CA THR A 14 0.19 29.25 0.33
C THR A 14 1.51 29.41 -0.41
N LYS A 15 2.17 28.31 -0.73
CA LYS A 15 3.26 28.27 -1.70
C LYS A 15 2.65 28.48 -3.10
N SER A 16 2.68 29.71 -3.62
CA SER A 16 2.40 30.01 -5.02
C SER A 16 3.57 29.51 -5.86
N GLY A 17 3.54 28.26 -6.25
CA GLY A 17 4.46 27.66 -7.20
C GLY A 17 3.77 27.50 -8.56
N ALA A 18 4.51 27.71 -9.66
CA ALA A 18 4.05 27.33 -11.00
C ALA A 18 3.56 25.87 -11.01
N PRO A 19 2.55 25.51 -11.83
CA PRO A 19 2.06 24.15 -11.89
C PRO A 19 3.22 23.20 -12.19
N ARG A 20 3.47 22.26 -11.28
CA ARG A 20 4.56 21.29 -11.39
C ARG A 20 4.23 20.35 -12.55
N THR A 21 5.13 20.23 -13.53
CA THR A 21 4.98 19.26 -14.61
C THR A 21 5.13 17.86 -14.04
N VAL A 22 4.06 17.07 -14.09
CA VAL A 22 4.04 15.68 -13.66
C VAL A 22 4.54 14.81 -14.82
N ARG A 23 5.48 13.91 -14.55
CA ARG A 23 5.95 12.92 -15.53
C ARG A 23 4.84 11.90 -15.81
N PRO A 24 4.38 11.74 -17.06
CA PRO A 24 3.39 10.71 -17.39
C PRO A 24 3.99 9.31 -17.26
N PRO A 25 3.15 8.26 -17.10
CA PRO A 25 3.60 6.88 -17.19
C PRO A 25 4.36 6.59 -18.48
N SER A 26 5.34 5.72 -18.41
CA SER A 26 6.08 5.23 -19.58
C SER A 26 5.21 4.26 -20.38
N GLN A 27 5.41 4.20 -21.70
CA GLN A 27 4.76 3.20 -22.52
C GLN A 27 5.23 1.80 -22.11
N HIS A 28 4.27 0.85 -21.96
CA HIS A 28 4.64 -0.53 -21.65
C HIS A 28 5.55 -1.14 -22.74
N PRO A 29 6.63 -1.85 -22.39
CA PRO A 29 7.62 -2.36 -23.37
C PRO A 29 7.02 -3.27 -24.45
N SER A 30 5.91 -3.98 -24.18
CA SER A 30 5.22 -4.79 -25.19
C SER A 30 4.33 -3.99 -26.15
N GLY A 31 4.21 -2.67 -25.97
CA GLY A 31 3.27 -1.83 -26.69
C GLY A 31 1.80 -1.98 -26.25
N ALA A 32 1.53 -2.75 -25.17
CA ALA A 32 0.19 -2.89 -24.62
C ALA A 32 -0.32 -1.52 -24.12
N ARG A 33 -1.62 -1.32 -24.28
CA ARG A 33 -2.32 -0.10 -23.83
C ARG A 33 -3.32 -0.45 -22.73
N PRO A 34 -3.58 0.48 -21.80
CA PRO A 34 -4.60 0.27 -20.77
C PRO A 34 -5.98 0.04 -21.42
N PRO A 35 -6.79 -0.84 -20.83
CA PRO A 35 -8.18 -1.03 -21.28
C PRO A 35 -9.01 0.22 -20.98
N GLU A 36 -10.04 0.44 -21.79
CA GLU A 36 -11.04 1.46 -21.51
C GLU A 36 -12.02 0.94 -20.45
N ILE A 37 -11.92 1.47 -19.23
CA ILE A 37 -12.85 1.22 -18.14
C ILE A 37 -13.59 2.52 -17.82
N PRO A 38 -14.94 2.53 -17.81
CA PRO A 38 -15.65 3.72 -17.36
C PRO A 38 -15.18 4.18 -15.98
N ALA A 39 -14.91 5.45 -15.80
CA ALA A 39 -14.29 5.99 -14.58
C ALA A 39 -15.02 5.59 -13.28
N VAL A 40 -16.35 5.43 -13.34
CA VAL A 40 -17.18 4.99 -12.20
C VAL A 40 -16.99 3.51 -11.84
N LEU A 41 -16.43 2.70 -12.74
CA LEU A 41 -16.14 1.27 -12.56
C LEU A 41 -14.67 0.99 -12.28
N VAL A 42 -13.81 2.01 -12.30
CA VAL A 42 -12.40 1.85 -11.89
C VAL A 42 -12.34 1.72 -10.36
N PRO A 43 -11.65 0.70 -9.80
CA PRO A 43 -11.44 0.62 -8.36
C PRO A 43 -10.67 1.86 -7.88
N LYS A 44 -11.17 2.54 -6.86
CA LYS A 44 -10.48 3.71 -6.30
C LYS A 44 -9.26 3.31 -5.50
N HIS A 45 -9.36 2.21 -4.75
CA HIS A 45 -8.30 1.66 -3.92
C HIS A 45 -8.03 0.19 -4.26
N VAL A 46 -6.79 -0.10 -4.65
CA VAL A 46 -6.28 -1.45 -4.88
C VAL A 46 -5.32 -1.85 -3.76
N ALA A 47 -5.59 -2.97 -3.09
CA ALA A 47 -4.67 -3.60 -2.14
C ALA A 47 -3.91 -4.72 -2.83
N LEU A 48 -2.59 -4.60 -2.95
CA LEU A 48 -1.73 -5.55 -3.65
C LEU A 48 -0.85 -6.33 -2.69
N VAL A 49 -0.99 -7.66 -2.69
CA VAL A 49 -0.08 -8.57 -1.98
C VAL A 49 1.04 -9.01 -2.93
N MET A 50 2.27 -8.58 -2.65
CA MET A 50 3.45 -8.88 -3.49
C MET A 50 4.02 -10.26 -3.16
N ASP A 51 3.29 -11.33 -3.52
CA ASP A 51 3.63 -12.71 -3.17
C ASP A 51 4.28 -13.49 -4.32
N GLY A 52 4.99 -14.57 -3.97
CA GLY A 52 5.63 -15.45 -4.93
C GLY A 52 7.11 -15.19 -5.18
N ASN A 53 7.70 -14.13 -4.62
CA ASN A 53 9.11 -13.76 -4.85
C ASN A 53 10.08 -14.92 -4.58
N GLY A 54 9.91 -15.59 -3.44
CA GLY A 54 10.77 -16.72 -3.05
C GLY A 54 10.60 -17.96 -3.94
N ARG A 55 9.36 -18.29 -4.34
CA ARG A 55 9.06 -19.42 -5.25
C ARG A 55 9.64 -19.17 -6.64
N TRP A 56 9.44 -17.99 -7.16
CA TRP A 56 9.98 -17.55 -8.45
C TRP A 56 11.51 -17.73 -8.52
N ALA A 57 12.23 -17.31 -7.50
CA ALA A 57 13.68 -17.49 -7.41
C ALA A 57 14.07 -18.96 -7.31
N GLN A 58 13.40 -19.74 -6.47
CA GLN A 58 13.65 -21.16 -6.28
C GLN A 58 13.43 -21.98 -7.55
N GLU A 59 12.38 -21.72 -8.31
CA GLU A 59 12.10 -22.39 -9.59
C GLU A 59 13.19 -22.13 -10.65
N ARG A 60 13.98 -21.06 -10.47
CA ARG A 60 15.09 -20.67 -11.37
C ARG A 60 16.47 -20.97 -10.79
N GLY A 61 16.54 -21.68 -9.67
CA GLY A 61 17.83 -21.97 -9.00
C GLY A 61 18.54 -20.72 -8.46
N LEU A 62 17.81 -19.63 -8.23
CA LEU A 62 18.34 -18.36 -7.76
C LEU A 62 18.15 -18.20 -6.24
N PRO A 63 18.98 -17.38 -5.58
CA PRO A 63 18.75 -16.98 -4.20
C PRO A 63 17.37 -16.32 -4.06
N ARG A 64 16.68 -16.57 -2.93
CA ARG A 64 15.34 -15.99 -2.66
C ARG A 64 15.29 -14.47 -2.79
N THR A 65 16.41 -13.80 -2.56
CA THR A 65 16.58 -12.35 -2.67
C THR A 65 16.38 -11.84 -4.10
N ALA A 66 16.77 -12.62 -5.12
CA ALA A 66 16.63 -12.25 -6.53
C ALA A 66 15.16 -11.99 -6.94
N GLY A 67 14.21 -12.73 -6.35
CA GLY A 67 12.79 -12.49 -6.57
C GLY A 67 12.33 -11.13 -6.02
N HIS A 68 12.82 -10.72 -4.85
CA HIS A 68 12.50 -9.41 -4.28
C HIS A 68 13.12 -8.27 -5.10
N GLU A 69 14.35 -8.42 -5.58
CA GLU A 69 15.00 -7.44 -6.46
C GLU A 69 14.23 -7.26 -7.77
N ARG A 70 13.75 -8.35 -8.38
CA ARG A 70 12.89 -8.29 -9.56
C ARG A 70 11.55 -7.62 -9.27
N GLY A 71 10.98 -7.88 -8.09
CA GLY A 71 9.70 -7.31 -7.63
C GLY A 71 9.70 -5.78 -7.52
N GLU A 72 10.86 -5.13 -7.34
CA GLU A 72 10.97 -3.67 -7.32
C GLU A 72 10.49 -3.05 -8.63
N ALA A 73 11.00 -3.55 -9.76
CA ALA A 73 10.59 -3.06 -11.09
C ALA A 73 9.11 -3.33 -11.36
N VAL A 74 8.60 -4.48 -10.89
CA VAL A 74 7.17 -4.84 -11.01
C VAL A 74 6.28 -3.89 -10.23
N LEU A 75 6.67 -3.49 -9.01
CA LEU A 75 5.92 -2.51 -8.23
C LEU A 75 5.84 -1.16 -8.96
N MET A 76 6.96 -0.69 -9.53
CA MET A 76 6.99 0.56 -10.29
C MET A 76 6.08 0.50 -11.52
N ASP A 77 6.16 -0.60 -12.28
CA ASP A 77 5.29 -0.84 -13.42
C ASP A 77 3.80 -0.89 -13.02
N THR A 78 3.49 -1.50 -11.86
CA THR A 78 2.13 -1.52 -11.31
C THR A 78 1.64 -0.11 -10.94
N VAL A 79 2.49 0.74 -10.37
CA VAL A 79 2.17 2.14 -10.07
C VAL A 79 1.83 2.90 -11.35
N GLU A 80 2.66 2.77 -12.38
CA GLU A 80 2.37 3.37 -13.70
C GLU A 80 1.04 2.87 -14.27
N GLY A 81 0.78 1.54 -14.19
CA GLY A 81 -0.49 0.95 -14.61
C GLY A 81 -1.71 1.47 -13.84
N CYS A 82 -1.57 1.74 -12.54
CA CYS A 82 -2.60 2.39 -11.72
C CYS A 82 -2.92 3.81 -12.22
N ILE A 83 -1.88 4.60 -12.50
CA ILE A 83 -2.03 5.97 -13.01
C ILE A 83 -2.76 5.96 -14.36
N GLU A 84 -2.37 5.06 -15.27
CA GLU A 84 -2.94 4.96 -16.62
C GLU A 84 -4.44 4.68 -16.63
N ILE A 85 -4.95 3.87 -15.71
CA ILE A 85 -6.39 3.55 -15.63
C ILE A 85 -7.16 4.39 -14.61
N GLY A 86 -6.47 5.26 -13.87
CA GLY A 86 -7.12 6.21 -12.96
C GLY A 86 -7.36 5.72 -11.53
N VAL A 87 -6.72 4.63 -11.09
CA VAL A 87 -6.69 4.20 -9.68
C VAL A 87 -6.12 5.32 -8.81
N LYS A 88 -6.76 5.62 -7.68
CA LYS A 88 -6.37 6.74 -6.81
C LYS A 88 -5.54 6.33 -5.60
N TRP A 89 -5.63 5.06 -5.21
CA TRP A 89 -4.90 4.55 -4.06
C TRP A 89 -4.41 3.12 -4.33
N LEU A 90 -3.12 2.90 -4.13
CA LEU A 90 -2.49 1.58 -4.15
C LEU A 90 -1.85 1.31 -2.79
N SER A 91 -2.23 0.23 -2.12
CA SER A 91 -1.54 -0.25 -0.93
C SER A 91 -0.73 -1.48 -1.26
N ALA A 92 0.59 -1.45 -1.03
CA ALA A 92 1.53 -2.52 -1.36
C ALA A 92 2.06 -3.21 -0.10
N TYR A 93 1.85 -4.54 0.03
CA TYR A 93 2.28 -5.32 1.18
C TYR A 93 3.75 -5.70 1.07
N ALA A 94 4.64 -4.85 1.59
CA ALA A 94 6.08 -5.02 1.44
C ALA A 94 6.72 -5.86 2.55
N PHE A 95 6.27 -5.72 3.81
CA PHE A 95 6.77 -6.51 4.94
C PHE A 95 5.71 -6.66 6.02
N SER A 96 5.28 -7.89 6.27
CA SER A 96 4.28 -8.18 7.31
C SER A 96 4.89 -8.34 8.71
N THR A 97 4.07 -8.16 9.75
CA THR A 97 4.47 -8.47 11.13
C THR A 97 4.88 -9.93 11.33
N GLU A 98 4.36 -10.84 10.51
CA GLU A 98 4.69 -12.27 10.53
C GLU A 98 6.07 -12.56 9.93
N ASN A 99 6.59 -11.69 9.04
CA ASN A 99 7.89 -11.89 8.38
C ASN A 99 9.07 -11.83 9.36
N TRP A 100 8.88 -11.29 10.56
CA TRP A 100 9.88 -11.35 11.62
C TRP A 100 10.21 -12.79 12.10
N ARG A 101 9.40 -13.79 11.70
CA ARG A 101 9.64 -15.21 11.98
C ARG A 101 10.55 -15.88 10.96
N ARG A 102 10.91 -15.18 9.89
CA ARG A 102 11.86 -15.67 8.87
C ARG A 102 13.27 -15.75 9.43
N SER A 103 14.19 -16.36 8.68
CA SER A 103 15.60 -16.42 9.12
C SER A 103 16.17 -15.02 9.34
N PRO A 104 17.11 -14.86 10.29
CA PRO A 104 17.73 -13.55 10.55
C PRO A 104 18.41 -12.95 9.31
N GLU A 105 18.93 -13.77 8.41
CA GLU A 105 19.55 -13.36 7.16
C GLU A 105 18.52 -12.76 6.20
N GLU A 106 17.38 -13.44 6.03
CA GLU A 106 16.29 -12.96 5.17
C GLU A 106 15.68 -11.66 5.72
N VAL A 107 15.50 -11.57 7.03
CA VAL A 107 15.00 -10.34 7.68
C VAL A 107 15.98 -9.18 7.47
N ARG A 108 17.30 -9.40 7.67
CA ARG A 108 18.30 -8.34 7.44
C ARG A 108 18.30 -7.88 5.99
N PHE A 109 18.24 -8.83 5.05
CA PHE A 109 18.12 -8.49 3.63
C PHE A 109 16.88 -7.65 3.35
N LEU A 110 15.69 -8.09 3.79
CA LEU A 110 14.44 -7.39 3.54
C LEU A 110 14.41 -5.98 4.14
N MET A 111 14.99 -5.78 5.32
CA MET A 111 15.09 -4.45 5.93
C MET A 111 16.00 -3.53 5.11
N GLY A 112 17.19 -4.01 4.72
CA GLY A 112 18.09 -3.26 3.84
C GLY A 112 17.45 -2.96 2.49
N PHE A 113 16.83 -3.97 1.86
CA PHE A 113 16.18 -3.85 0.58
C PHE A 113 15.05 -2.82 0.60
N ASN A 114 14.12 -2.88 1.58
CA ASN A 114 13.04 -1.89 1.70
C ASN A 114 13.61 -0.46 1.84
N ARG A 115 14.61 -0.25 2.71
CA ARG A 115 15.28 1.05 2.85
C ARG A 115 15.80 1.55 1.51
N ASP A 116 16.54 0.71 0.78
CA ASP A 116 17.23 1.09 -0.45
C ASP A 116 16.25 1.32 -1.61
N VAL A 117 15.16 0.53 -1.70
CA VAL A 117 14.10 0.73 -2.69
C VAL A 117 13.40 2.06 -2.46
N ILE A 118 12.96 2.35 -1.24
CA ILE A 118 12.28 3.60 -0.91
C ILE A 118 13.17 4.78 -1.27
N ARG A 119 14.45 4.74 -0.89
CA ARG A 119 15.42 5.78 -1.18
C ARG A 119 15.63 6.01 -2.68
N ARG A 120 15.74 4.93 -3.48
CA ARG A 120 15.97 5.03 -4.94
C ARG A 120 14.73 5.51 -5.69
N ARG A 121 13.52 5.14 -5.22
CA ARG A 121 12.28 5.34 -5.97
C ARG A 121 11.48 6.58 -5.56
N ARG A 122 11.77 7.18 -4.40
CA ARG A 122 11.00 8.33 -3.89
C ARG A 122 11.03 9.53 -4.86
N ASP A 123 12.17 9.81 -5.50
CA ASP A 123 12.29 10.93 -6.45
C ASP A 123 11.46 10.65 -7.71
N GLU A 124 11.50 9.42 -8.23
CA GLU A 124 10.69 8.98 -9.36
C GLU A 124 9.19 9.03 -9.05
N MET A 125 8.77 8.56 -7.86
CA MET A 125 7.39 8.70 -7.37
C MET A 125 6.96 10.17 -7.32
N ASN A 126 7.84 11.02 -6.81
CA ASN A 126 7.60 12.44 -6.73
C ASN A 126 7.43 13.08 -8.11
N GLU A 127 8.26 12.72 -9.11
CA GLU A 127 8.14 13.18 -10.50
C GLU A 127 6.81 12.76 -11.14
N MET A 128 6.32 11.56 -10.84
CA MET A 128 5.02 11.05 -11.30
C MET A 128 3.82 11.65 -10.56
N GLY A 129 4.04 12.51 -9.56
CA GLY A 129 2.97 13.07 -8.74
C GLY A 129 2.31 12.05 -7.81
N VAL A 130 3.03 10.95 -7.48
CA VAL A 130 2.58 9.93 -6.53
C VAL A 130 2.89 10.37 -5.12
N ARG A 131 1.87 10.38 -4.25
CA ARG A 131 2.01 10.61 -2.81
C ARG A 131 2.36 9.30 -2.12
N VAL A 132 3.50 9.24 -1.45
CA VAL A 132 3.92 8.07 -0.67
C VAL A 132 3.39 8.19 0.75
N ARG A 133 2.85 7.08 1.29
CA ARG A 133 2.42 6.92 2.68
C ARG A 133 2.98 5.63 3.26
N TRP A 134 3.09 5.59 4.57
CA TRP A 134 3.52 4.40 5.29
C TRP A 134 2.45 3.98 6.30
N ALA A 135 1.99 2.71 6.17
CA ALA A 135 1.22 2.03 7.18
C ALA A 135 2.07 0.92 7.82
N GLY A 136 2.12 0.88 9.15
CA GLY A 136 2.85 -0.13 9.90
C GLY A 136 3.44 0.37 11.21
N ARG A 137 3.96 -0.57 11.98
CA ARG A 137 4.42 -0.35 13.35
C ARG A 137 5.90 0.04 13.41
N ARG A 138 6.25 1.01 14.25
CA ARG A 138 7.65 1.43 14.52
C ARG A 138 8.47 0.39 15.29
N PRO A 139 7.93 -0.31 16.31
CA PRO A 139 8.71 -1.29 17.09
C PRO A 139 9.33 -2.37 16.19
N ARG A 140 10.61 -2.68 16.43
CA ARG A 140 11.48 -3.62 15.68
C ARG A 140 11.90 -3.14 14.28
N LEU A 141 11.21 -2.19 13.65
CA LEU A 141 11.62 -1.65 12.36
C LEU A 141 12.92 -0.87 12.53
N TRP A 142 13.85 -1.05 11.60
CA TRP A 142 15.11 -0.32 11.66
C TRP A 142 14.90 1.19 11.48
N ARG A 143 15.58 1.97 12.31
CA ARG A 143 15.48 3.43 12.24
C ARG A 143 15.81 3.99 10.85
N SER A 144 16.77 3.36 10.14
CA SER A 144 17.13 3.75 8.78
C SER A 144 15.99 3.53 7.76
N VAL A 145 15.15 2.49 7.94
CA VAL A 145 13.94 2.28 7.13
C VAL A 145 12.89 3.33 7.44
N ILE A 146 12.66 3.58 8.74
CA ILE A 146 11.71 4.62 9.19
C ILE A 146 12.08 5.99 8.61
N ASN A 147 13.36 6.36 8.69
CA ASN A 147 13.82 7.65 8.18
C ASN A 147 13.58 7.80 6.67
N GLU A 148 13.84 6.75 5.86
CA GLU A 148 13.59 6.82 4.41
C GLU A 148 12.09 6.90 4.08
N LEU A 149 11.23 6.22 4.87
CA LEU A 149 9.78 6.33 4.74
C LEU A 149 9.30 7.75 5.05
N GLU A 150 9.76 8.32 6.17
CA GLU A 150 9.42 9.69 6.58
C GLU A 150 9.90 10.73 5.54
N VAL A 151 11.09 10.58 5.00
CA VAL A 151 11.60 11.45 3.92
C VAL A 151 10.77 11.32 2.64
N ALA A 152 10.35 10.08 2.28
CA ALA A 152 9.50 9.88 1.13
C ALA A 152 8.11 10.50 1.33
N GLU A 153 7.51 10.38 2.53
CA GLU A 153 6.23 11.01 2.87
C GLU A 153 6.32 12.53 2.75
N GLU A 154 7.35 13.15 3.34
CA GLU A 154 7.57 14.61 3.31
C GLU A 154 7.81 15.11 1.89
N LEU A 155 8.68 14.44 1.11
CA LEU A 155 8.99 14.81 -0.28
C LEU A 155 7.75 14.83 -1.18
N THR A 156 6.81 13.93 -0.92
CA THR A 156 5.65 13.67 -1.79
C THR A 156 4.33 14.16 -1.22
N GLU A 157 4.32 14.91 -0.11
CA GLU A 157 3.11 15.27 0.64
C GLU A 157 2.08 16.03 -0.19
N ASP A 158 2.53 16.88 -1.12
CA ASP A 158 1.68 17.72 -1.97
C ASP A 158 1.24 17.02 -3.27
N ASN A 159 1.64 15.78 -3.51
CA ASN A 159 1.30 15.05 -4.73
C ASN A 159 -0.15 14.56 -4.70
N THR A 160 -0.81 14.60 -5.88
CA THR A 160 -2.27 14.38 -5.98
C THR A 160 -2.69 13.43 -7.13
N VAL A 161 -1.76 12.88 -7.90
CA VAL A 161 -2.09 11.96 -9.00
C VAL A 161 -2.68 10.67 -8.46
N MET A 162 -1.97 10.03 -7.53
CA MET A 162 -2.42 8.89 -6.74
C MET A 162 -1.63 8.80 -5.42
N THR A 163 -2.13 8.00 -4.48
CA THR A 163 -1.41 7.66 -3.24
C THR A 163 -0.90 6.22 -3.33
N LEU A 164 0.39 6.01 -3.00
CA LEU A 164 0.97 4.70 -2.74
C LEU A 164 1.23 4.54 -1.24
N THR A 165 0.56 3.60 -0.60
CA THR A 165 0.85 3.22 0.79
C THR A 165 1.76 2.00 0.82
N MET A 166 2.99 2.19 1.31
CA MET A 166 3.92 1.10 1.59
C MET A 166 3.59 0.49 2.95
N CYS A 167 3.06 -0.73 2.96
CA CYS A 167 2.75 -1.45 4.19
C CYS A 167 3.99 -2.23 4.66
N VAL A 168 4.75 -1.60 5.60
CA VAL A 168 6.04 -2.11 6.09
C VAL A 168 5.95 -2.32 7.60
N ASN A 169 6.25 -3.54 8.06
CA ASN A 169 5.98 -3.99 9.44
C ASN A 169 4.50 -3.85 9.81
N TYR A 170 3.65 -4.19 8.84
CA TYR A 170 2.20 -4.06 8.91
C TYR A 170 1.52 -5.40 9.22
N GLY A 171 0.37 -5.33 9.87
CA GLY A 171 -0.55 -6.45 10.05
C GLY A 171 -1.88 -5.94 10.61
N GLY A 172 -2.99 -6.23 9.92
CA GLY A 172 -4.30 -5.65 10.23
C GLY A 172 -4.78 -5.93 11.66
N ARG A 173 -4.52 -7.14 12.20
CA ARG A 173 -4.84 -7.42 13.62
C ARG A 173 -4.03 -6.55 14.59
N ALA A 174 -2.77 -6.27 14.26
CA ALA A 174 -1.91 -5.42 15.08
C ALA A 174 -2.34 -3.96 15.00
N GLU A 175 -2.69 -3.47 13.80
CA GLU A 175 -3.23 -2.14 13.56
C GLU A 175 -4.52 -1.89 14.37
N ILE A 176 -5.49 -2.80 14.28
CA ILE A 176 -6.76 -2.72 15.06
C ILE A 176 -6.48 -2.71 16.56
N ALA A 177 -5.57 -3.57 17.05
CA ALA A 177 -5.23 -3.64 18.46
C ALA A 177 -4.54 -2.36 18.96
N ASP A 178 -3.70 -1.73 18.13
CA ASP A 178 -3.01 -0.48 18.46
C ASP A 178 -4.00 0.71 18.44
N ALA A 179 -4.92 0.76 17.48
CA ALA A 179 -6.01 1.75 17.44
C ALA A 179 -6.93 1.62 18.67
N ALA A 180 -7.36 0.40 19.01
CA ALA A 180 -8.18 0.13 20.21
C ALA A 180 -7.45 0.55 21.49
N ARG A 181 -6.14 0.29 21.58
CA ARG A 181 -5.33 0.70 22.76
C ARG A 181 -5.25 2.23 22.88
N GLU A 182 -5.11 2.94 21.77
CA GLU A 182 -5.09 4.41 21.79
C GLU A 182 -6.45 4.98 22.21
N ILE A 183 -7.55 4.45 21.71
CA ILE A 183 -8.90 4.81 22.12
C ILE A 183 -9.08 4.58 23.64
N ALA A 184 -8.67 3.41 24.15
CA ALA A 184 -8.76 3.11 25.58
C ALA A 184 -7.96 4.10 26.44
N ARG A 185 -6.79 4.56 25.99
CA ARG A 185 -6.02 5.60 26.69
C ARG A 185 -6.75 6.93 26.72
N ARG A 186 -7.36 7.33 25.60
CA ARG A 186 -8.13 8.58 25.49
C ARG A 186 -9.43 8.55 26.31
N VAL A 187 -10.08 7.39 26.38
CA VAL A 187 -11.22 7.18 27.28
C VAL A 187 -10.78 7.33 28.75
N ALA A 188 -9.66 6.70 29.15
CA ALA A 188 -9.12 6.82 30.51
C ALA A 188 -8.69 8.27 30.85
N ALA A 189 -8.29 9.06 29.84
CA ALA A 189 -7.97 10.47 29.98
C ALA A 189 -9.20 11.40 29.98
N GLY A 190 -10.41 10.87 29.75
CA GLY A 190 -11.63 11.66 29.63
C GLY A 190 -11.80 12.44 28.32
N GLU A 191 -10.96 12.14 27.31
CA GLU A 191 -10.98 12.80 26.00
C GLU A 191 -12.05 12.22 25.07
N ILE A 192 -12.42 10.95 25.27
CA ILE A 192 -13.44 10.22 24.50
C ILE A 192 -14.45 9.61 25.47
N ASP A 193 -15.73 9.84 25.19
CA ASP A 193 -16.83 9.14 25.83
C ASP A 193 -16.93 7.70 25.28
N PRO A 194 -16.82 6.65 26.10
CA PRO A 194 -16.84 5.27 25.61
C PRO A 194 -18.14 4.92 24.86
N GLU A 195 -19.27 5.54 25.25
CA GLU A 195 -20.57 5.31 24.58
C GLU A 195 -20.66 5.93 23.18
N LYS A 196 -19.68 6.78 22.81
CA LYS A 196 -19.58 7.41 21.49
C LYS A 196 -18.53 6.78 20.58
N VAL A 197 -17.91 5.68 21.02
CA VAL A 197 -16.97 4.94 20.18
C VAL A 197 -17.73 4.21 19.07
N THR A 198 -17.37 4.52 17.83
CA THR A 198 -17.96 3.94 16.61
C THR A 198 -16.87 3.37 15.70
N GLU A 199 -17.26 2.73 14.60
CA GLU A 199 -16.34 2.30 13.53
C GLU A 199 -15.51 3.48 13.01
N ALA A 200 -16.12 4.64 12.80
CA ALA A 200 -15.43 5.87 12.40
C ALA A 200 -14.43 6.36 13.45
N THR A 201 -14.71 6.13 14.73
CA THR A 201 -13.75 6.43 15.81
C THR A 201 -12.54 5.50 15.70
N LEU A 202 -12.75 4.20 15.47
CA LEU A 202 -11.64 3.25 15.30
C LEU A 202 -10.77 3.62 14.09
N ALA A 203 -11.39 3.93 12.95
CA ALA A 203 -10.68 4.30 11.71
C ALA A 203 -9.74 5.51 11.90
N LYS A 204 -10.12 6.50 12.71
CA LYS A 204 -9.27 7.67 13.02
C LYS A 204 -7.95 7.35 13.71
N TYR A 205 -7.85 6.21 14.37
CA TYR A 205 -6.66 5.80 15.12
C TYR A 205 -5.89 4.66 14.44
N MET A 206 -6.27 4.30 13.22
CA MET A 206 -5.50 3.39 12.38
C MET A 206 -4.22 4.04 11.84
N ASP A 207 -3.33 3.26 11.26
CA ASP A 207 -2.00 3.70 10.80
C ASP A 207 -2.12 4.80 9.72
N GLU A 208 -3.12 4.70 8.83
CA GLU A 208 -3.41 5.72 7.80
C GLU A 208 -4.92 6.06 7.83
N PRO A 209 -5.33 7.06 8.65
CA PRO A 209 -6.75 7.41 8.84
C PRO A 209 -7.47 7.90 7.58
N ASP A 210 -6.71 8.43 6.60
CA ASP A 210 -7.25 8.96 5.34
C ASP A 210 -7.37 7.87 4.27
N MET A 211 -6.91 6.64 4.54
CA MET A 211 -6.98 5.52 3.60
C MET A 211 -8.44 5.14 3.36
N PRO A 212 -8.92 5.16 2.10
CA PRO A 212 -10.26 4.69 1.79
C PRO A 212 -10.37 3.18 1.95
N ASP A 213 -11.60 2.66 2.05
CA ASP A 213 -11.84 1.22 1.96
C ASP A 213 -11.29 0.65 0.66
N VAL A 214 -10.85 -0.61 0.73
CA VAL A 214 -10.33 -1.33 -0.42
C VAL A 214 -11.49 -1.74 -1.33
N ASP A 215 -11.41 -1.34 -2.60
CA ASP A 215 -12.35 -1.80 -3.61
C ASP A 215 -11.92 -3.14 -4.20
N LEU A 216 -10.63 -3.27 -4.55
CA LEU A 216 -10.04 -4.44 -5.17
C LEU A 216 -8.87 -4.97 -4.35
N PHE A 217 -9.00 -6.18 -3.80
CA PHE A 217 -7.91 -6.92 -3.18
C PHE A 217 -7.29 -7.86 -4.22
N LEU A 218 -6.06 -7.55 -4.63
CA LEU A 218 -5.34 -8.29 -5.68
C LEU A 218 -4.19 -9.08 -5.09
N ARG A 219 -4.19 -10.40 -5.30
CA ARG A 219 -3.09 -11.26 -4.89
C ARG A 219 -2.67 -12.19 -6.01
N PRO A 220 -1.47 -11.98 -6.58
CA PRO A 220 -0.78 -12.94 -7.44
C PRO A 220 -0.32 -14.17 -6.65
N SER A 221 0.18 -15.18 -7.36
CA SER A 221 0.83 -16.38 -6.83
C SER A 221 -0.05 -17.59 -6.50
N GLY A 222 -1.33 -17.60 -6.92
CA GLY A 222 -2.23 -18.74 -6.72
C GLY A 222 -2.64 -18.98 -5.26
N GLU A 223 -2.52 -17.97 -4.40
CA GLU A 223 -2.82 -18.06 -2.96
C GLU A 223 -4.11 -17.33 -2.61
N PHE A 224 -5.09 -18.04 -2.07
CA PHE A 224 -6.46 -17.57 -1.83
C PHE A 224 -6.68 -17.16 -0.36
N ARG A 225 -5.94 -16.17 0.13
CA ARG A 225 -6.05 -15.64 1.50
C ARG A 225 -5.57 -14.19 1.60
N SER A 226 -6.07 -13.42 2.56
CA SER A 226 -5.66 -12.03 2.81
C SER A 226 -4.33 -11.92 3.56
N SER A 227 -3.90 -12.94 4.29
CA SER A 227 -2.68 -12.95 5.10
C SER A 227 -2.56 -11.76 6.07
N ASN A 228 -3.65 -11.42 6.73
CA ASN A 228 -3.69 -10.32 7.70
C ASN A 228 -3.44 -8.92 7.07
N PHE A 229 -3.64 -8.79 5.74
CA PHE A 229 -3.45 -7.54 5.03
C PHE A 229 -4.75 -6.75 4.95
N LEU A 230 -4.74 -5.50 5.42
CA LEU A 230 -5.84 -4.52 5.36
C LEU A 230 -7.22 -5.12 5.69
N ILE A 231 -7.30 -5.97 6.73
CA ILE A 231 -8.53 -6.74 7.04
C ILE A 231 -9.73 -5.86 7.39
N TRP A 232 -9.48 -4.69 8.00
CA TRP A 232 -10.52 -3.71 8.28
C TRP A 232 -10.98 -3.03 7.00
N GLN A 233 -10.05 -2.48 6.25
CA GLN A 233 -10.33 -1.72 5.03
C GLN A 233 -10.85 -2.59 3.89
N SER A 234 -10.62 -3.92 3.93
CA SER A 234 -11.07 -4.89 2.91
C SER A 234 -12.41 -5.54 3.23
N ALA A 235 -13.16 -5.05 4.22
CA ALA A 235 -14.42 -5.67 4.65
C ALA A 235 -15.44 -5.85 3.50
N TYR A 236 -15.43 -4.96 2.51
CA TYR A 236 -16.29 -5.01 1.33
C TYR A 236 -15.53 -5.06 0.00
N ALA A 237 -14.25 -5.46 0.04
CA ALA A 237 -13.43 -5.56 -1.15
C ALA A 237 -13.86 -6.73 -2.05
N GLU A 238 -13.74 -6.53 -3.36
CA GLU A 238 -13.74 -7.64 -4.30
C GLU A 238 -12.35 -8.27 -4.36
N TYR A 239 -12.28 -9.60 -4.28
CA TYR A 239 -11.01 -10.33 -4.29
C TYR A 239 -10.75 -10.89 -5.68
N VAL A 240 -9.56 -10.58 -6.23
CA VAL A 240 -9.04 -11.18 -7.46
C VAL A 240 -7.72 -11.88 -7.14
N TYR A 241 -7.64 -13.14 -7.52
CA TYR A 241 -6.48 -13.99 -7.35
C TYR A 241 -5.93 -14.37 -8.72
N GLN A 242 -4.62 -14.37 -8.88
CA GLN A 242 -3.94 -14.73 -10.13
C GLN A 242 -2.81 -15.71 -9.85
N ASP A 243 -2.57 -16.65 -10.78
CA ASP A 243 -1.53 -17.67 -10.63
C ASP A 243 -0.12 -17.13 -10.85
N THR A 244 0.02 -16.02 -11.57
CA THR A 244 1.31 -15.39 -11.88
C THR A 244 2.08 -15.05 -10.61
N LEU A 245 3.34 -15.48 -10.49
CA LEU A 245 4.21 -15.08 -9.40
C LEU A 245 4.57 -13.61 -9.52
N PHE A 246 4.66 -12.86 -8.40
CA PHE A 246 4.85 -11.41 -8.45
C PHE A 246 6.03 -10.94 -9.31
N PRO A 247 7.22 -11.58 -9.33
CA PRO A 247 8.31 -11.16 -10.21
C PRO A 247 8.04 -11.26 -11.73
N ASP A 248 7.03 -12.05 -12.14
CA ASP A 248 6.57 -12.16 -13.53
C ASP A 248 5.27 -11.37 -13.79
N PHE A 249 4.75 -10.69 -12.78
CA PHE A 249 3.60 -9.80 -12.85
C PHE A 249 3.99 -8.48 -13.53
N ASP A 250 3.05 -7.83 -14.22
CA ASP A 250 3.18 -6.47 -14.72
C ASP A 250 1.83 -5.75 -14.73
N ARG A 251 1.82 -4.50 -15.21
CA ARG A 251 0.60 -3.68 -15.25
C ARG A 251 -0.55 -4.30 -16.04
N ARG A 252 -0.30 -5.22 -16.98
CA ARG A 252 -1.34 -5.93 -17.74
C ARG A 252 -2.14 -6.86 -16.83
N ASN A 253 -1.50 -7.47 -15.84
CA ASN A 253 -2.15 -8.28 -14.81
C ASN A 253 -3.04 -7.40 -13.91
N LEU A 254 -2.56 -6.22 -13.53
CA LEU A 254 -3.36 -5.22 -12.81
C LEU A 254 -4.59 -4.81 -13.64
N TRP A 255 -4.40 -4.46 -14.90
CA TRP A 255 -5.50 -4.06 -15.78
C TRP A 255 -6.54 -5.16 -15.96
N ALA A 256 -6.10 -6.42 -16.11
CA ALA A 256 -7.00 -7.58 -16.18
C ALA A 256 -7.83 -7.72 -14.89
N ALA A 257 -7.21 -7.55 -13.72
CA ALA A 257 -7.90 -7.57 -12.43
C ALA A 257 -8.92 -6.42 -12.29
N CYS A 258 -8.58 -5.22 -12.79
CA CYS A 258 -9.50 -4.08 -12.79
C CYS A 258 -10.67 -4.26 -13.77
N LEU A 259 -10.46 -4.93 -14.92
CA LEU A 259 -11.54 -5.31 -15.82
C LEU A 259 -12.49 -6.35 -15.18
N GLU A 260 -11.92 -7.35 -14.49
CA GLU A 260 -12.71 -8.32 -13.75
C GLU A 260 -13.54 -7.65 -12.67
N TYR A 261 -12.93 -6.76 -11.87
CA TYR A 261 -13.63 -5.93 -10.89
C TYR A 261 -14.78 -5.14 -11.52
N ALA A 262 -14.53 -4.45 -12.64
CA ALA A 262 -15.52 -3.64 -13.33
C ALA A 262 -16.72 -4.44 -13.87
N SER A 263 -16.56 -5.75 -14.08
CA SER A 263 -17.63 -6.66 -14.53
C SER A 263 -18.53 -7.14 -13.42
N ARG A 264 -18.15 -6.92 -12.13
CA ARG A 264 -18.90 -7.42 -10.97
C ARG A 264 -20.00 -6.46 -10.53
N ASP A 265 -21.11 -7.02 -10.03
CA ASP A 265 -22.23 -6.24 -9.46
C ASP A 265 -22.05 -6.13 -7.93
N ARG A 266 -21.62 -4.96 -7.45
CA ARG A 266 -21.38 -4.68 -6.01
C ARG A 266 -22.69 -4.21 -5.35
N ARG A 267 -23.20 -4.99 -4.40
CA ARG A 267 -24.51 -4.77 -3.77
C ARG A 267 -24.48 -4.19 -2.37
N PHE A 268 -23.35 -4.25 -1.66
CA PHE A 268 -23.19 -3.78 -0.27
C PHE A 268 -24.34 -4.19 0.67
N GLY A 269 -24.86 -5.41 0.53
CA GLY A 269 -25.99 -5.92 1.31
C GLY A 269 -27.36 -5.45 0.85
N GLY A 270 -27.47 -4.63 -0.20
CA GLY A 270 -28.72 -4.23 -0.80
C GLY A 270 -29.33 -5.30 -1.71
N THR A 271 -30.67 -5.34 -1.79
CA THR A 271 -31.41 -6.06 -2.84
C THR A 271 -31.71 -5.10 -3.99
N LYS A 272 -31.60 -5.58 -5.24
CA LYS A 272 -32.16 -4.84 -6.41
C LYS A 272 -33.65 -4.90 -6.37
#